data_39db08df86beb25533fc473b32be8b89
#
_entry.id   39db08df86beb25533fc473b32be8b89
#
_cell.length_a   1.000
_cell.length_b   1.000
_cell.length_c   1.000
_cell.angle_alpha   90.00
_cell.angle_beta   90.00
_cell.angle_gamma   90.00
#
_symmetry.space_group_name_H-M   'P 1'
#
loop_
_entity.id
_entity.type
_entity.pdbx_description
1 polymer ?
#
loop_
_entity_poly.entity_id
_entity_poly.type
_entity_poly.pdbx_seq_one_letter_code
_entity_poly.pdbx_strand_id
1 'polypeptide(L)'
;MIANIRRDEICSLLKKNQAVTTAALSEKFDVSIETIRKDLMILEKEAKLTRVHGGAVMKSTTKPYMKLSKRMESMRSEKMEISRLAARLVQNGDIIAIDTGSTAVEFITALMERLDTLTIVTHSVDVFQRACNYKNFDVILCGGYYLKEENSFYGDFAEYMLENLHVGKVFIFPAVLSLKNGICDCEPKLVRMQKKLIEAGDEVIIMADSSKYEKSALIK
;
A
#
# COMPACT_ATOMS: atom_id res chain seq x y z
N MET A 1 3.54 -38.89 15.00
CA MET A 1 2.98 -38.10 13.87
C MET A 1 4.11 -37.70 12.94
N ILE A 2 3.90 -37.76 11.60
CA ILE A 2 4.88 -37.37 10.58
C ILE A 2 5.13 -35.85 10.64
N ALA A 3 6.39 -35.42 10.53
CA ALA A 3 6.80 -34.04 10.74
C ALA A 3 6.08 -33.02 9.83
N ASN A 4 5.84 -33.37 8.56
CA ASN A 4 5.13 -32.48 7.63
C ASN A 4 3.67 -32.24 8.05
N ILE A 5 2.95 -33.32 8.40
CA ILE A 5 1.54 -33.24 8.85
C ILE A 5 1.46 -32.41 10.15
N ARG A 6 2.41 -32.58 11.06
CA ARG A 6 2.48 -31.79 12.30
C ARG A 6 2.68 -30.31 12.02
N ARG A 7 3.59 -29.98 11.11
CA ARG A 7 3.84 -28.59 10.70
C ARG A 7 2.62 -27.93 10.06
N ASP A 8 1.90 -28.64 9.20
CA ASP A 8 0.66 -28.14 8.58
C ASP A 8 -0.43 -27.88 9.65
N GLU A 9 -0.52 -28.77 10.65
CA GLU A 9 -1.47 -28.58 11.75
C GLU A 9 -1.08 -27.44 12.68
N ILE A 10 0.22 -27.22 12.93
CA ILE A 10 0.71 -26.02 13.63
C ILE A 10 0.30 -24.75 12.88
N CYS A 11 0.44 -24.72 11.58
CA CYS A 11 -0.02 -23.58 10.76
C CYS A 11 -1.53 -23.36 10.85
N SER A 12 -2.31 -24.43 10.89
CA SER A 12 -3.77 -24.36 11.02
C SER A 12 -4.19 -23.82 12.40
N LEU A 13 -3.53 -24.28 13.46
CA LEU A 13 -3.74 -23.76 14.82
C LEU A 13 -3.37 -22.28 14.93
N LEU A 14 -2.27 -21.87 14.33
CA LEU A 14 -1.86 -20.46 14.28
C LEU A 14 -2.89 -19.59 13.54
N LYS A 15 -3.43 -20.06 12.42
CA LYS A 15 -4.51 -19.35 11.69
C LYS A 15 -5.75 -19.14 12.56
N LYS A 16 -6.09 -20.14 13.40
CA LYS A 16 -7.27 -20.09 14.27
C LYS A 16 -7.04 -19.24 15.53
N ASN A 17 -5.88 -19.40 16.18
CA ASN A 17 -5.63 -18.89 17.53
C ASN A 17 -4.70 -17.65 17.55
N GLN A 18 -4.11 -17.29 16.40
CA GLN A 18 -3.13 -16.20 16.21
C GLN A 18 -1.78 -16.41 16.95
N ALA A 19 -1.76 -17.22 18.01
CA ALA A 19 -0.57 -17.56 18.78
C ALA A 19 -0.64 -19.01 19.27
N VAL A 20 0.53 -19.65 19.45
CA VAL A 20 0.68 -20.98 20.05
C VAL A 20 1.89 -21.02 20.94
N THR A 21 1.84 -21.79 22.04
CA THR A 21 2.99 -22.02 22.91
C THR A 21 3.68 -23.35 22.60
N THR A 22 5.00 -23.41 22.78
CA THR A 22 5.76 -24.67 22.63
C THR A 22 5.27 -25.76 23.55
N ALA A 23 4.84 -25.40 24.76
CA ALA A 23 4.30 -26.36 25.75
C ALA A 23 2.98 -26.97 25.25
N ALA A 24 2.01 -26.15 24.86
CA ALA A 24 0.73 -26.63 24.36
C ALA A 24 0.86 -27.49 23.07
N LEU A 25 1.78 -27.12 22.18
CA LEU A 25 2.07 -27.93 20.99
C LEU A 25 2.75 -29.27 21.33
N SER A 26 3.68 -29.26 22.30
CA SER A 26 4.37 -30.45 22.79
C SER A 26 3.36 -31.46 23.38
N GLU A 27 2.45 -30.99 24.20
CA GLU A 27 1.37 -31.76 24.78
C GLU A 27 0.40 -32.29 23.71
N LYS A 28 -0.09 -31.41 22.84
CA LYS A 28 -1.06 -31.78 21.79
C LYS A 28 -0.53 -32.81 20.82
N PHE A 29 0.74 -32.75 20.44
CA PHE A 29 1.34 -33.67 19.45
C PHE A 29 2.11 -34.82 20.04
N ASP A 30 2.18 -34.92 21.37
CA ASP A 30 2.95 -35.91 22.12
C ASP A 30 4.40 -36.04 21.59
N VAL A 31 5.10 -34.89 21.53
CA VAL A 31 6.52 -34.82 21.13
C VAL A 31 7.27 -33.87 22.06
N SER A 32 8.60 -34.01 22.12
CA SER A 32 9.42 -33.12 22.95
C SER A 32 9.33 -31.66 22.54
N ILE A 33 9.49 -30.76 23.50
CA ILE A 33 9.57 -29.30 23.27
C ILE A 33 10.66 -28.98 22.23
N GLU A 34 11.77 -29.73 22.23
CA GLU A 34 12.84 -29.54 21.27
C GLU A 34 12.42 -29.89 19.83
N THR A 35 11.59 -30.93 19.67
CA THR A 35 10.99 -31.27 18.37
C THR A 35 10.10 -30.13 17.86
N ILE A 36 9.26 -29.55 18.75
CA ILE A 36 8.43 -28.38 18.41
C ILE A 36 9.28 -27.17 18.04
N ARG A 37 10.35 -26.90 18.79
CA ARG A 37 11.27 -25.79 18.46
C ARG A 37 11.88 -25.94 17.06
N LYS A 38 12.26 -27.16 16.67
CA LYS A 38 12.77 -27.45 15.32
C LYS A 38 11.70 -27.23 14.26
N ASP A 39 10.47 -27.69 14.49
CA ASP A 39 9.36 -27.46 13.56
C ASP A 39 9.04 -25.97 13.41
N LEU A 40 8.97 -25.22 14.50
CA LEU A 40 8.76 -23.78 14.47
C LEU A 40 9.89 -23.04 13.76
N MET A 41 11.15 -23.48 13.91
CA MET A 41 12.30 -22.92 13.21
C MET A 41 12.21 -23.13 11.69
N ILE A 42 11.75 -24.32 11.26
CA ILE A 42 11.55 -24.62 9.84
C ILE A 42 10.43 -23.73 9.26
N LEU A 43 9.29 -23.67 9.97
CA LEU A 43 8.15 -22.85 9.54
C LEU A 43 8.47 -21.34 9.52
N GLU A 44 9.36 -20.86 10.40
CA GLU A 44 9.86 -19.49 10.37
C GLU A 44 10.74 -19.24 9.15
N LYS A 45 11.65 -20.16 8.81
CA LYS A 45 12.44 -20.10 7.57
C LYS A 45 11.58 -20.09 6.30
N GLU A 46 10.47 -20.83 6.33
CA GLU A 46 9.45 -20.84 5.27
C GLU A 46 8.54 -19.59 5.30
N ALA A 47 8.81 -18.64 6.19
CA ALA A 47 8.04 -17.40 6.37
C ALA A 47 6.56 -17.59 6.73
N LYS A 48 6.18 -18.76 7.29
CA LYS A 48 4.80 -19.09 7.67
C LYS A 48 4.38 -18.55 9.05
N LEU A 49 5.34 -18.29 9.93
CA LEU A 49 5.10 -17.78 11.29
C LEU A 49 6.29 -16.91 11.76
N THR A 50 6.13 -16.27 12.91
CA THR A 50 7.21 -15.60 13.66
C THR A 50 7.37 -16.26 15.02
N ARG A 51 8.58 -16.69 15.38
CA ARG A 51 8.88 -17.24 16.69
C ARG A 51 8.97 -16.14 17.72
N VAL A 52 8.43 -16.42 18.90
CA VAL A 52 8.53 -15.56 20.10
C VAL A 52 9.04 -16.39 21.27
N HIS A 53 9.36 -15.72 22.39
CA HIS A 53 9.77 -16.46 23.59
C HIS A 53 8.66 -17.41 24.04
N GLY A 54 8.97 -18.72 24.10
CA GLY A 54 8.02 -19.74 24.51
C GLY A 54 7.01 -20.21 23.46
N GLY A 55 7.08 -19.77 22.19
CA GLY A 55 6.10 -20.19 21.18
C GLY A 55 6.26 -19.56 19.82
N ALA A 56 5.14 -19.41 19.12
CA ALA A 56 5.07 -18.71 17.85
C ALA A 56 3.75 -17.94 17.73
N VAL A 57 3.79 -16.87 16.94
CA VAL A 57 2.63 -16.08 16.55
C VAL A 57 2.43 -16.16 15.06
N MET A 58 1.20 -15.95 14.60
CA MET A 58 0.91 -15.82 13.19
C MET A 58 1.79 -14.71 12.63
N LYS A 59 2.47 -14.97 11.52
CA LYS A 59 3.18 -13.89 10.83
C LYS A 59 2.15 -12.81 10.49
N SER A 60 2.35 -11.60 10.99
CA SER A 60 1.44 -10.50 10.69
C SER A 60 1.36 -10.35 9.17
N THR A 61 0.17 -10.49 8.63
CA THR A 61 -0.12 -10.18 7.23
C THR A 61 -0.28 -8.68 7.02
N THR A 62 -0.36 -7.93 8.13
CA THR A 62 -0.37 -6.47 8.08
C THR A 62 1.01 -5.95 7.70
N LYS A 63 1.05 -5.19 6.64
CA LYS A 63 2.28 -4.53 6.21
C LYS A 63 2.64 -3.46 7.24
N PRO A 64 3.85 -3.49 7.83
CA PRO A 64 4.28 -2.39 8.67
C PRO A 64 4.36 -1.12 7.81
N TYR A 65 4.00 0.00 8.40
CA TYR A 65 4.18 1.30 7.75
C TYR A 65 5.64 1.50 7.35
N MET A 66 5.88 1.77 6.09
CA MET A 66 7.20 2.08 5.54
C MET A 66 7.23 3.54 5.10
N LYS A 67 8.16 4.32 5.67
CA LYS A 67 8.34 5.74 5.35
C LYS A 67 8.46 5.95 3.83
N LEU A 68 7.93 7.06 3.35
CA LEU A 68 7.90 7.41 1.92
C LEU A 68 9.31 7.36 1.30
N SER A 69 10.34 7.87 1.98
CA SER A 69 11.73 7.84 1.49
C SER A 69 12.23 6.42 1.15
N LYS A 70 11.97 5.44 2.02
CA LYS A 70 12.32 4.04 1.76
C LYS A 70 11.47 3.43 0.62
N ARG A 71 10.20 3.87 0.52
CA ARG A 71 9.33 3.42 -0.58
C ARG A 71 9.76 3.98 -1.93
N MET A 72 10.37 5.16 -1.97
CA MET A 72 10.94 5.75 -3.19
C MET A 72 12.03 4.87 -3.81
N GLU A 73 12.88 4.25 -2.99
CA GLU A 73 13.98 3.41 -3.43
C GLU A 73 13.54 1.97 -3.78
N SER A 74 12.47 1.50 -3.14
CA SER A 74 11.98 0.13 -3.29
C SER A 74 11.18 -0.06 -4.57
N MET A 75 11.41 -1.15 -5.32
CA MET A 75 10.65 -1.54 -6.52
C MET A 75 10.56 -0.40 -7.55
N ARG A 76 11.65 0.32 -7.78
CA ARG A 76 11.64 1.50 -8.63
C ARG A 76 11.41 1.16 -10.10
N SER A 77 12.01 0.08 -10.60
CA SER A 77 11.83 -0.40 -11.98
C SER A 77 10.37 -0.73 -12.27
N GLU A 78 9.71 -1.45 -11.37
CA GLU A 78 8.31 -1.84 -11.50
C GLU A 78 7.38 -0.62 -11.46
N LYS A 79 7.69 0.35 -10.59
CA LYS A 79 6.92 1.60 -10.54
C LYS A 79 7.06 2.42 -11.82
N MET A 80 8.27 2.51 -12.38
CA MET A 80 8.49 3.17 -13.66
C MET A 80 7.72 2.49 -14.80
N GLU A 81 7.72 1.15 -14.83
CA GLU A 81 6.99 0.38 -15.84
C GLU A 81 5.48 0.61 -15.74
N ILE A 82 4.90 0.45 -14.54
CA ILE A 82 3.48 0.72 -14.28
C ILE A 82 3.12 2.17 -14.66
N SER A 83 3.98 3.12 -14.30
CA SER A 83 3.78 4.54 -14.58
C SER A 83 3.74 4.83 -16.08
N ARG A 84 4.64 4.24 -16.87
CA ARG A 84 4.62 4.38 -18.34
C ARG A 84 3.40 3.75 -18.97
N LEU A 85 2.94 2.62 -18.46
CA LEU A 85 1.70 1.98 -18.93
C LEU A 85 0.48 2.84 -18.61
N ALA A 86 0.35 3.31 -17.37
CA ALA A 86 -0.76 4.15 -16.94
C ALA A 86 -0.78 5.52 -17.64
N ALA A 87 0.38 6.09 -17.94
CA ALA A 87 0.46 7.36 -18.68
C ALA A 87 -0.19 7.28 -20.06
N ARG A 88 -0.31 6.10 -20.67
CA ARG A 88 -1.01 5.91 -21.95
C ARG A 88 -2.52 6.09 -21.85
N LEU A 89 -3.09 6.04 -20.66
CA LEU A 89 -4.51 6.26 -20.39
C LEU A 89 -4.88 7.75 -20.34
N VAL A 90 -3.89 8.63 -20.31
CA VAL A 90 -4.07 10.08 -20.20
C VAL A 90 -3.77 10.74 -21.55
N GLN A 91 -4.56 11.73 -21.93
CA GLN A 91 -4.42 12.50 -23.17
C GLN A 91 -4.13 13.97 -22.88
N ASN A 92 -3.61 14.69 -23.87
CA ASN A 92 -3.44 16.13 -23.78
C ASN A 92 -4.79 16.82 -23.50
N GLY A 93 -4.80 17.71 -22.53
CA GLY A 93 -5.99 18.45 -22.10
C GLY A 93 -6.89 17.72 -21.09
N ASP A 94 -6.55 16.48 -20.71
CA ASP A 94 -7.29 15.79 -19.63
C ASP A 94 -7.20 16.59 -18.31
N ILE A 95 -8.22 16.41 -17.46
CA ILE A 95 -8.24 16.83 -16.06
C ILE A 95 -8.19 15.57 -15.22
N ILE A 96 -7.11 15.38 -14.46
CA ILE A 96 -6.89 14.18 -13.65
C ILE A 96 -6.59 14.50 -12.20
N ALA A 97 -6.92 13.58 -11.30
CA ALA A 97 -6.47 13.63 -9.93
C ALA A 97 -5.38 12.58 -9.66
N ILE A 98 -4.35 12.98 -8.92
CA ILE A 98 -3.21 12.14 -8.57
C ILE A 98 -3.08 12.12 -7.03
N ASP A 99 -3.23 10.94 -6.45
CA ASP A 99 -2.99 10.66 -5.02
C ASP A 99 -1.50 10.82 -4.67
N THR A 100 -1.15 10.69 -3.39
CA THR A 100 0.25 10.71 -2.92
C THR A 100 0.89 9.33 -2.95
N GLY A 101 2.21 9.29 -3.00
CA GLY A 101 2.99 8.06 -2.87
C GLY A 101 4.19 7.97 -3.79
N SER A 102 5.05 6.98 -3.52
CA SER A 102 6.28 6.79 -4.29
C SER A 102 6.05 6.42 -5.76
N THR A 103 4.93 5.79 -6.09
CA THR A 103 4.55 5.49 -7.49
C THR A 103 4.01 6.75 -8.18
N ALA A 104 3.32 7.64 -7.43
CA ALA A 104 2.85 8.93 -7.96
C ALA A 104 3.99 9.78 -8.52
N VAL A 105 5.15 9.74 -7.86
CA VAL A 105 6.36 10.48 -8.28
C VAL A 105 6.91 9.96 -9.62
N GLU A 106 6.91 8.67 -9.84
CA GLU A 106 7.32 8.09 -11.13
C GLU A 106 6.23 8.31 -12.20
N PHE A 107 4.96 8.31 -11.80
CA PHE A 107 3.83 8.54 -12.71
C PHE A 107 3.81 9.95 -13.26
N ILE A 108 3.97 10.98 -12.42
CA ILE A 108 4.05 12.37 -12.92
C ILE A 108 5.25 12.55 -13.87
N THR A 109 6.38 11.89 -13.63
CA THR A 109 7.52 11.92 -14.53
C THR A 109 7.17 11.33 -15.90
N ALA A 110 6.47 10.18 -15.92
CA ALA A 110 6.05 9.52 -17.16
C ALA A 110 4.99 10.35 -17.94
N LEU A 111 4.13 11.11 -17.24
CA LEU A 111 3.20 12.03 -17.88
C LEU A 111 3.92 13.20 -18.54
N MET A 112 4.91 13.80 -17.86
CA MET A 112 5.73 14.91 -18.39
C MET A 112 6.56 14.50 -19.62
N GLU A 113 7.00 13.23 -19.70
CA GLU A 113 7.72 12.71 -20.88
C GLU A 113 6.80 12.57 -22.11
N ARG A 114 5.46 12.51 -21.92
CA ARG A 114 4.52 12.11 -22.96
C ARG A 114 3.53 13.20 -23.35
N LEU A 115 3.18 14.10 -22.46
CA LEU A 115 2.10 15.07 -22.63
C LEU A 115 2.62 16.49 -22.62
N ASP A 116 1.98 17.33 -23.46
CA ASP A 116 2.28 18.75 -23.53
C ASP A 116 1.38 19.59 -22.62
N THR A 117 0.11 19.15 -22.43
CA THR A 117 -0.91 19.89 -21.67
C THR A 117 -1.68 18.95 -20.75
N LEU A 118 -1.88 19.36 -19.49
CA LEU A 118 -2.61 18.58 -18.50
C LEU A 118 -3.06 19.47 -17.36
N THR A 119 -4.25 19.20 -16.81
CA THR A 119 -4.67 19.77 -15.51
C THR A 119 -4.60 18.68 -14.45
N ILE A 120 -3.88 18.96 -13.37
CA ILE A 120 -3.63 18.00 -12.28
C ILE A 120 -4.23 18.52 -10.99
N VAL A 121 -5.07 17.73 -10.34
CA VAL A 121 -5.52 17.91 -8.96
C VAL A 121 -4.73 16.96 -8.08
N THR A 122 -4.09 17.45 -7.03
CA THR A 122 -3.32 16.60 -6.11
C THR A 122 -3.26 17.19 -4.71
N HIS A 123 -3.08 16.34 -3.71
CA HIS A 123 -2.73 16.73 -2.36
C HIS A 123 -1.26 16.40 -2.01
N SER A 124 -0.53 15.84 -2.96
CA SER A 124 0.89 15.47 -2.83
C SER A 124 1.80 16.64 -3.13
N VAL A 125 2.68 16.97 -2.20
CA VAL A 125 3.72 18.02 -2.40
C VAL A 125 4.75 17.56 -3.44
N ASP A 126 5.10 16.25 -3.45
CA ASP A 126 6.06 15.73 -4.44
C ASP A 126 5.55 15.82 -5.87
N VAL A 127 4.27 15.50 -6.11
CA VAL A 127 3.62 15.62 -7.41
C VAL A 127 3.55 17.07 -7.82
N PHE A 128 3.10 17.95 -6.91
CA PHE A 128 3.03 19.40 -7.15
C PHE A 128 4.40 19.97 -7.54
N GLN A 129 5.44 19.73 -6.74
CA GLN A 129 6.78 20.26 -6.99
C GLN A 129 7.37 19.84 -8.34
N ARG A 130 7.03 18.63 -8.81
CA ARG A 130 7.49 18.17 -10.13
C ARG A 130 6.72 18.80 -11.27
N ALA A 131 5.41 18.95 -11.12
CA ALA A 131 4.52 19.38 -12.18
C ALA A 131 4.39 20.91 -12.31
N CYS A 132 4.47 21.66 -11.20
CA CYS A 132 4.14 23.09 -11.18
C CYS A 132 5.03 23.97 -12.06
N ASN A 133 6.23 23.54 -12.40
CA ASN A 133 7.13 24.24 -13.29
C ASN A 133 7.14 23.69 -14.73
N TYR A 134 6.31 22.68 -15.01
CA TYR A 134 6.20 22.13 -16.37
C TYR A 134 5.29 23.00 -17.21
N LYS A 135 5.81 23.45 -18.35
CA LYS A 135 5.37 24.66 -19.10
C LYS A 135 3.87 24.77 -19.37
N ASN A 136 3.14 23.70 -19.55
CA ASN A 136 1.72 23.75 -19.92
C ASN A 136 0.88 22.81 -19.05
N PHE A 137 1.35 22.55 -17.83
CA PHE A 137 0.57 21.83 -16.83
C PHE A 137 -0.03 22.82 -15.83
N ASP A 138 -1.33 22.79 -15.67
CA ASP A 138 -2.02 23.48 -14.59
C ASP A 138 -2.12 22.53 -13.38
N VAL A 139 -1.70 23.02 -12.22
CA VAL A 139 -1.69 22.16 -11.00
C VAL A 139 -2.48 22.81 -9.89
N ILE A 140 -3.53 22.13 -9.45
CA ILE A 140 -4.33 22.47 -8.28
C ILE A 140 -3.80 21.64 -7.10
N LEU A 141 -3.19 22.31 -6.12
CA LEU A 141 -2.77 21.67 -4.87
C LEU A 141 -3.88 21.80 -3.83
N CYS A 142 -4.48 20.66 -3.44
CA CYS A 142 -5.46 20.58 -2.36
C CYS A 142 -4.73 20.72 -1.02
N GLY A 143 -4.74 21.95 -0.47
CA GLY A 143 -4.04 22.31 0.75
C GLY A 143 -4.83 21.99 2.02
N GLY A 144 -4.12 21.89 3.15
CA GLY A 144 -4.71 21.59 4.45
C GLY A 144 -3.64 21.37 5.51
N TYR A 145 -3.83 20.44 6.42
CA TYR A 145 -2.81 20.04 7.37
C TYR A 145 -1.71 19.23 6.68
N TYR A 146 -0.46 19.54 6.96
CA TYR A 146 0.68 18.85 6.36
C TYR A 146 1.01 17.54 7.07
N LEU A 147 1.03 16.44 6.33
CA LEU A 147 1.46 15.11 6.77
C LEU A 147 2.92 14.89 6.36
N LYS A 148 3.82 15.14 7.29
CA LYS A 148 5.27 15.11 7.05
C LYS A 148 5.79 13.77 6.53
N GLU A 149 5.25 12.66 7.05
CA GLU A 149 5.68 11.30 6.73
C GLU A 149 5.37 10.90 5.29
N GLU A 150 4.36 11.53 4.68
CA GLU A 150 3.86 11.26 3.33
C GLU A 150 4.07 12.44 2.37
N ASN A 151 4.66 13.54 2.84
CA ASN A 151 4.86 14.77 2.08
C ASN A 151 3.58 15.20 1.33
N SER A 152 2.47 15.25 2.06
CA SER A 152 1.14 15.53 1.48
C SER A 152 0.26 16.32 2.44
N PHE A 153 -0.84 16.84 1.93
CA PHE A 153 -1.85 17.54 2.72
C PHE A 153 -3.07 16.64 3.00
N TYR A 154 -3.78 16.93 4.10
CA TYR A 154 -4.99 16.22 4.50
C TYR A 154 -5.92 17.12 5.34
N GLY A 155 -7.10 16.62 5.65
CA GLY A 155 -8.06 17.24 6.55
C GLY A 155 -9.12 18.07 5.84
N ASP A 156 -9.99 18.67 6.63
CA ASP A 156 -11.27 19.24 6.16
C ASP A 156 -11.11 20.26 5.02
N PHE A 157 -10.05 21.07 5.01
CA PHE A 157 -9.81 22.02 3.91
C PHE A 157 -9.48 21.30 2.59
N ALA A 158 -8.61 20.29 2.65
CA ALA A 158 -8.25 19.51 1.46
C ALA A 158 -9.45 18.70 0.95
N GLU A 159 -10.21 18.10 1.86
CA GLU A 159 -11.41 17.34 1.56
C GLU A 159 -12.48 18.24 0.94
N TYR A 160 -12.74 19.44 1.50
CA TYR A 160 -13.67 20.42 0.96
C TYR A 160 -13.30 20.85 -0.47
N MET A 161 -12.01 21.05 -0.75
CA MET A 161 -11.57 21.34 -2.13
C MET A 161 -11.97 20.23 -3.08
N LEU A 162 -11.69 18.95 -2.72
CA LEU A 162 -12.01 17.79 -3.54
C LEU A 162 -13.52 17.61 -3.74
N GLU A 163 -14.33 17.88 -2.74
CA GLU A 163 -15.81 17.82 -2.82
C GLU A 163 -16.41 18.80 -3.85
N ASN A 164 -15.68 19.87 -4.17
CA ASN A 164 -16.09 20.89 -5.15
C ASN A 164 -15.37 20.78 -6.50
N LEU A 165 -14.65 19.69 -6.72
CA LEU A 165 -13.94 19.42 -7.97
C LEU A 165 -14.49 18.16 -8.61
N HIS A 166 -14.42 18.13 -9.94
CA HIS A 166 -14.73 16.96 -10.75
C HIS A 166 -13.62 16.72 -11.77
N VAL A 167 -13.16 15.49 -11.89
CA VAL A 167 -12.07 15.10 -12.77
C VAL A 167 -12.45 13.86 -13.60
N GLY A 168 -11.93 13.75 -14.81
CA GLY A 168 -12.21 12.59 -15.65
C GLY A 168 -11.57 11.29 -15.14
N LYS A 169 -10.35 11.40 -14.59
CA LYS A 169 -9.62 10.20 -14.12
C LYS A 169 -8.92 10.47 -12.77
N VAL A 170 -8.95 9.46 -11.91
CA VAL A 170 -8.27 9.46 -10.59
C VAL A 170 -7.27 8.33 -10.53
N PHE A 171 -6.04 8.64 -10.16
CA PHE A 171 -4.96 7.67 -9.98
C PHE A 171 -4.65 7.49 -8.49
N ILE A 172 -4.90 6.28 -7.97
CA ILE A 172 -4.72 5.90 -6.56
C ILE A 172 -3.54 4.94 -6.42
N PHE A 173 -2.71 5.16 -5.40
CA PHE A 173 -1.51 4.38 -5.13
C PHE A 173 -1.58 3.72 -3.73
N PRO A 174 -2.31 2.60 -3.61
CA PRO A 174 -2.59 2.00 -2.30
C PRO A 174 -1.33 1.47 -1.62
N ALA A 175 -1.32 1.49 -0.30
CA ALA A 175 -0.28 0.81 0.47
C ALA A 175 -0.39 -0.71 0.33
N VAL A 176 -1.60 -1.24 0.25
CA VAL A 176 -1.92 -2.67 0.15
C VAL A 176 -3.17 -2.91 -0.70
N LEU A 177 -3.16 -3.99 -1.46
CA LEU A 177 -4.27 -4.46 -2.26
C LEU A 177 -4.50 -5.96 -2.02
N SER A 178 -5.74 -6.38 -1.76
CA SER A 178 -6.08 -7.80 -1.65
C SER A 178 -7.48 -8.09 -2.17
N LEU A 179 -7.70 -9.31 -2.68
CA LEU A 179 -9.02 -9.74 -3.14
C LEU A 179 -10.07 -9.75 -2.02
N LYS A 180 -9.65 -10.05 -0.79
CA LYS A 180 -10.55 -10.14 0.37
C LYS A 180 -10.97 -8.77 0.91
N ASN A 181 -10.03 -7.84 1.01
CA ASN A 181 -10.22 -6.57 1.72
C ASN A 181 -10.25 -5.35 0.80
N GLY A 182 -9.96 -5.53 -0.49
CA GLY A 182 -9.83 -4.41 -1.43
C GLY A 182 -8.56 -3.59 -1.19
N ILE A 183 -8.68 -2.29 -1.35
CA ILE A 183 -7.63 -1.31 -1.10
C ILE A 183 -7.56 -1.04 0.40
N CYS A 184 -6.35 -1.07 0.96
CA CYS A 184 -6.12 -0.78 2.37
C CYS A 184 -4.90 0.11 2.56
N ASP A 185 -4.91 0.92 3.60
CA ASP A 185 -3.77 1.74 4.01
C ASP A 185 -3.50 1.65 5.52
N CYS A 186 -2.33 2.11 5.94
CA CYS A 186 -1.92 2.16 7.34
C CYS A 186 -2.20 3.52 7.98
N GLU A 187 -2.42 4.57 7.18
CA GLU A 187 -2.60 5.95 7.62
C GLU A 187 -4.06 6.42 7.42
N PRO A 188 -4.82 6.62 8.51
CA PRO A 188 -6.24 7.01 8.44
C PRO A 188 -6.50 8.28 7.64
N LYS A 189 -5.56 9.23 7.72
CA LYS A 189 -5.65 10.53 7.06
C LYS A 189 -5.61 10.38 5.54
N LEU A 190 -4.75 9.47 5.04
CA LEU A 190 -4.68 9.17 3.61
C LEU A 190 -5.92 8.45 3.11
N VAL A 191 -6.47 7.52 3.90
CA VAL A 191 -7.71 6.82 3.50
C VAL A 191 -8.87 7.80 3.28
N ARG A 192 -9.02 8.82 4.13
CA ARG A 192 -10.03 9.86 3.93
C ARG A 192 -9.80 10.62 2.62
N MET A 193 -8.55 11.04 2.38
CA MET A 193 -8.19 11.74 1.14
C MET A 193 -8.42 10.87 -0.10
N GLN A 194 -8.03 9.59 -0.07
CA GLN A 194 -8.26 8.65 -1.16
C GLN A 194 -9.76 8.47 -1.47
N LYS A 195 -10.60 8.35 -0.45
CA LYS A 195 -12.06 8.28 -0.64
C LYS A 195 -12.59 9.54 -1.34
N LYS A 196 -12.16 10.73 -0.92
CA LYS A 196 -12.56 11.98 -1.55
C LYS A 196 -12.05 12.12 -3.00
N LEU A 197 -10.84 11.66 -3.28
CA LEU A 197 -10.33 11.60 -4.64
C LEU A 197 -11.18 10.66 -5.52
N ILE A 198 -11.52 9.47 -5.02
CA ILE A 198 -12.35 8.49 -5.72
C ILE A 198 -13.76 9.08 -6.02
N GLU A 199 -14.36 9.77 -5.05
CA GLU A 199 -15.66 10.42 -5.20
C GLU A 199 -15.65 11.55 -6.24
N ALA A 200 -14.51 12.20 -6.47
CA ALA A 200 -14.36 13.34 -7.38
C ALA A 200 -14.18 12.92 -8.86
N GLY A 201 -13.99 11.66 -9.18
CA GLY A 201 -13.64 11.21 -10.53
C GLY A 201 -14.62 10.26 -11.20
N ASP A 202 -14.67 10.30 -12.54
CA ASP A 202 -15.49 9.39 -13.33
C ASP A 202 -14.86 7.99 -13.43
N GLU A 203 -13.55 7.92 -13.63
CA GLU A 203 -12.78 6.69 -13.77
C GLU A 203 -11.67 6.62 -12.70
N VAL A 204 -11.61 5.50 -12.00
CA VAL A 204 -10.59 5.27 -10.95
C VAL A 204 -9.59 4.22 -11.40
N ILE A 205 -8.33 4.61 -11.49
CA ILE A 205 -7.21 3.75 -11.88
C ILE A 205 -6.35 3.44 -10.65
N ILE A 206 -6.26 2.17 -10.29
CA ILE A 206 -5.45 1.70 -9.17
C ILE A 206 -4.09 1.25 -9.67
N MET A 207 -3.03 1.88 -9.17
CA MET A 207 -1.66 1.57 -9.55
C MET A 207 -0.91 0.90 -8.38
N ALA A 208 -0.60 -0.38 -8.54
CA ALA A 208 0.05 -1.18 -7.50
C ALA A 208 1.09 -2.14 -8.09
N ASP A 209 2.30 -2.13 -7.57
CA ASP A 209 3.31 -3.16 -7.86
C ASP A 209 3.00 -4.47 -7.10
N SER A 210 3.62 -5.58 -7.51
CA SER A 210 3.38 -6.91 -6.92
C SER A 210 3.64 -6.98 -5.41
N SER A 211 4.47 -6.09 -4.85
CA SER A 211 4.74 -6.03 -3.41
C SER A 211 3.53 -5.57 -2.58
N LYS A 212 2.49 -5.03 -3.23
CA LYS A 212 1.26 -4.55 -2.59
C LYS A 212 0.21 -5.64 -2.45
N TYR A 213 0.36 -6.75 -3.17
CA TYR A 213 -0.64 -7.82 -3.27
C TYR A 213 -0.66 -8.74 -2.03
N GLU A 214 -1.83 -9.36 -1.76
CA GLU A 214 -2.10 -10.37 -0.73
C GLU A 214 -1.69 -10.00 0.71
N LYS A 215 -1.65 -8.72 1.01
CA LYS A 215 -1.40 -8.20 2.36
C LYS A 215 -2.67 -7.55 2.89
N SER A 216 -2.68 -7.23 4.15
CA SER A 216 -3.71 -6.37 4.75
C SER A 216 -3.04 -5.20 5.47
N ALA A 217 -3.70 -4.07 5.52
CA ALA A 217 -3.35 -2.94 6.35
C ALA A 217 -4.48 -2.66 7.36
N LEU A 218 -4.27 -1.70 8.24
CA LEU A 218 -5.17 -1.43 9.36
C LEU A 218 -6.55 -0.96 8.89
N ILE A 219 -6.59 -0.16 7.82
CA ILE A 219 -7.80 0.57 7.42
C ILE A 219 -8.16 0.21 5.98
N LYS A 220 -9.46 0.02 5.77
CA LYS A 220 -10.07 -0.36 4.50
C LYS A 220 -10.83 0.82 3.90
#